data_71987067d440c276f399eb598d2a8b70
#
_entry.id   71987067d440c276f399eb598d2a8b70
#
_cell.length_a   1.000
_cell.length_b   1.000
_cell.length_c   1.000
_cell.angle_alpha   90.00
_cell.angle_beta   90.00
_cell.angle_gamma   90.00
#
_symmetry.space_group_name_H-M   'P 1'
#
loop_
_entity.id
_entity.type
_entity.pdbx_description
1 polymer ?
#
loop_
_entity_poly.entity_id
_entity_poly.type
_entity_poly.pdbx_seq_one_letter_code
_entity_poly.pdbx_strand_id
1 'polypeptide(L)'
;MTADGTVRSSHSRKFRQINRFLEFINDVADALPADRTLQVVDFGCGKSYLTFATHHLLARLLLRPCRITGLDRRTDVVATCQKISSELQLTELQFQAGEISGFTPESPPDLVVSLHACDTATDDALAQAVQWQASVVL
;
A
#
# COMPACT_ATOMS: atom_id res chain seq x y z
N MET A 1 -13.53 -10.70 -8.92
CA MET A 1 -13.44 -11.72 -9.99
C MET A 1 -14.69 -12.57 -9.95
N THR A 2 -15.08 -13.12 -11.08
CA THR A 2 -16.17 -14.07 -11.17
C THR A 2 -15.67 -15.48 -10.84
N ALA A 3 -16.58 -16.44 -10.68
CA ALA A 3 -16.22 -17.82 -10.33
C ALA A 3 -15.33 -18.52 -11.39
N ASP A 4 -15.35 -18.05 -12.63
CA ASP A 4 -14.52 -18.55 -13.74
C ASP A 4 -13.15 -17.84 -13.85
N GLY A 5 -12.83 -16.95 -12.90
CA GLY A 5 -11.58 -16.22 -12.88
C GLY A 5 -11.56 -14.95 -13.73
N THR A 6 -12.64 -14.58 -14.40
CA THR A 6 -12.71 -13.35 -15.18
C THR A 6 -12.96 -12.14 -14.26
N VAL A 7 -12.48 -10.97 -14.67
CA VAL A 7 -12.71 -9.70 -13.96
C VAL A 7 -14.04 -9.11 -14.44
N ARG A 8 -14.94 -8.77 -13.51
CA ARG A 8 -16.18 -8.08 -13.86
C ARG A 8 -15.88 -6.78 -14.57
N SER A 9 -16.66 -6.42 -15.60
CA SER A 9 -16.46 -5.21 -16.40
C SER A 9 -16.42 -3.94 -15.53
N SER A 10 -17.23 -3.89 -14.46
CA SER A 10 -17.25 -2.76 -13.52
C SER A 10 -15.95 -2.59 -12.73
N HIS A 11 -15.12 -3.65 -12.61
CA HIS A 11 -13.85 -3.63 -11.89
C HIS A 11 -12.63 -3.66 -12.81
N SER A 12 -12.80 -3.78 -14.13
CA SER A 12 -11.68 -3.93 -15.06
C SER A 12 -10.74 -2.73 -15.09
N ARG A 13 -11.29 -1.49 -14.95
CA ARG A 13 -10.49 -0.27 -14.87
C ARG A 13 -9.61 -0.27 -13.62
N LYS A 14 -10.21 -0.60 -12.47
CA LYS A 14 -9.50 -0.66 -11.20
C LYS A 14 -8.40 -1.73 -11.21
N PHE A 15 -8.70 -2.88 -11.77
CA PHE A 15 -7.73 -3.96 -11.94
C PHE A 15 -6.53 -3.52 -12.79
N ARG A 16 -6.78 -2.83 -13.90
CA ARG A 16 -5.71 -2.28 -14.76
C ARG A 16 -4.89 -1.23 -14.04
N GLN A 17 -5.52 -0.34 -13.26
CA GLN A 17 -4.80 0.67 -12.47
C GLN A 17 -3.87 0.01 -11.45
N ILE A 18 -4.35 -1.00 -10.73
CA ILE A 18 -3.55 -1.72 -9.75
C ILE A 18 -2.38 -2.41 -10.42
N ASN A 19 -2.60 -3.12 -11.51
CA ASN A 19 -1.53 -3.79 -12.25
C ASN A 19 -0.47 -2.81 -12.74
N ARG A 20 -0.89 -1.67 -13.27
CA ARG A 20 0.05 -0.63 -13.71
C ARG A 20 0.87 -0.08 -12.55
N PHE A 21 0.22 0.11 -11.40
CA PHE A 21 0.91 0.56 -10.21
C PHE A 21 1.93 -0.48 -9.71
N LEU A 22 1.58 -1.75 -9.76
CA LEU A 22 2.50 -2.84 -9.42
C LEU A 22 3.71 -2.91 -10.36
N GLU A 23 3.52 -2.60 -11.64
CA GLU A 23 4.65 -2.46 -12.59
C GLU A 23 5.63 -1.39 -12.14
N PHE A 24 5.12 -0.21 -11.71
CA PHE A 24 5.98 0.85 -11.20
C PHE A 24 6.72 0.42 -9.92
N ILE A 25 6.05 -0.29 -9.01
CA ILE A 25 6.70 -0.80 -7.80
C ILE A 25 7.79 -1.81 -8.18
N ASN A 26 7.52 -2.69 -9.11
CA ASN A 26 8.50 -3.66 -9.59
C ASN A 26 9.71 -2.98 -10.23
N ASP A 27 9.49 -1.93 -11.01
CA ASP A 27 10.56 -1.18 -11.67
C ASP A 27 11.50 -0.50 -10.67
N VAL A 28 10.99 -0.05 -9.52
CA VAL A 28 11.80 0.62 -8.50
C VAL A 28 12.31 -0.32 -7.41
N ALA A 29 11.88 -1.58 -7.41
CA ALA A 29 12.21 -2.53 -6.35
C ALA A 29 13.72 -2.70 -6.15
N ASP A 30 14.50 -2.67 -7.22
CA ASP A 30 15.97 -2.79 -7.15
C ASP A 30 16.63 -1.57 -6.51
N ALA A 31 15.96 -0.41 -6.54
CA ALA A 31 16.44 0.81 -5.88
C ALA A 31 16.13 0.84 -4.37
N LEU A 32 15.28 -0.07 -3.90
CA LEU A 32 14.93 -0.16 -2.48
C LEU A 32 16.01 -0.94 -1.71
N PRO A 33 16.22 -0.65 -0.41
CA PRO A 33 17.21 -1.35 0.39
C PRO A 33 17.02 -2.87 0.35
N ALA A 34 18.10 -3.61 0.12
CA ALA A 34 18.07 -5.08 0.01
C ALA A 34 18.50 -5.80 1.31
N ASP A 35 19.05 -5.06 2.26
CA ASP A 35 19.71 -5.58 3.46
C ASP A 35 18.81 -5.58 4.71
N ARG A 36 17.56 -5.18 4.58
CA ARG A 36 16.61 -5.07 5.69
C ARG A 36 15.17 -5.23 5.24
N THR A 37 14.26 -5.39 6.21
CA THR A 37 12.81 -5.40 5.97
C THR A 37 12.36 -4.03 5.44
N LEU A 38 11.69 -4.01 4.31
CA LEU A 38 11.17 -2.79 3.71
C LEU A 38 10.00 -2.25 4.52
N GLN A 39 9.98 -0.94 4.73
CA GLN A 39 8.88 -0.22 5.36
C GLN A 39 8.07 0.48 4.28
N VAL A 40 6.80 0.10 4.14
CA VAL A 40 5.91 0.62 3.11
C VAL A 40 4.69 1.27 3.77
N VAL A 41 4.31 2.44 3.28
CA VAL A 41 3.10 3.13 3.73
C VAL A 41 2.20 3.38 2.54
N ASP A 42 0.93 3.00 2.65
CA ASP A 42 -0.10 3.21 1.63
C ASP A 42 -1.14 4.17 2.19
N PHE A 43 -1.18 5.39 1.66
CA PHE A 43 -2.11 6.43 2.08
C PHE A 43 -3.41 6.37 1.29
N GLY A 44 -4.54 6.54 1.99
CA GLY A 44 -5.84 6.46 1.36
C GLY A 44 -6.10 5.06 0.82
N CYS A 45 -5.74 4.05 1.60
CA CYS A 45 -5.73 2.66 1.12
C CYS A 45 -7.11 2.14 0.75
N GLY A 46 -8.20 2.74 1.25
CA GLY A 46 -9.56 2.34 0.92
C GLY A 46 -9.81 0.87 1.21
N LYS A 47 -10.37 0.14 0.25
CA LYS A 47 -10.58 -1.31 0.34
C LYS A 47 -9.27 -2.10 0.27
N SER A 48 -8.15 -1.43 0.12
CA SER A 48 -6.79 -1.99 0.23
C SER A 48 -6.42 -3.02 -0.84
N TYR A 49 -7.05 -2.99 -2.00
CA TYR A 49 -6.67 -3.89 -3.09
C TYR A 49 -5.19 -3.69 -3.47
N LEU A 50 -4.75 -2.43 -3.56
CA LEU A 50 -3.34 -2.13 -3.85
C LEU A 50 -2.43 -2.58 -2.70
N THR A 51 -2.84 -2.39 -1.45
CA THR A 51 -2.06 -2.78 -0.27
C THR A 51 -1.78 -4.28 -0.26
N PHE A 52 -2.84 -5.09 -0.44
CA PHE A 52 -2.70 -6.55 -0.50
C PHE A 52 -1.88 -6.99 -1.72
N ALA A 53 -2.10 -6.36 -2.88
CA ALA A 53 -1.36 -6.66 -4.10
C ALA A 53 0.13 -6.30 -3.96
N THR A 54 0.45 -5.18 -3.34
CA THR A 54 1.83 -4.77 -3.07
C THR A 54 2.53 -5.76 -2.15
N HIS A 55 1.84 -6.22 -1.10
CA HIS A 55 2.39 -7.25 -0.21
C HIS A 55 2.69 -8.53 -1.00
N HIS A 56 1.75 -8.98 -1.83
CA HIS A 56 1.95 -10.17 -2.64
C HIS A 56 3.15 -10.03 -3.58
N LEU A 57 3.27 -8.88 -4.26
CA LEU A 57 4.41 -8.61 -5.14
C LEU A 57 5.74 -8.67 -4.39
N LEU A 58 5.86 -7.91 -3.31
CA LEU A 58 7.11 -7.80 -2.57
C LEU A 58 7.46 -9.09 -1.82
N ALA A 59 6.53 -9.62 -1.04
CA ALA A 59 6.81 -10.73 -0.16
C ALA A 59 6.82 -12.09 -0.87
N ARG A 60 5.98 -12.29 -1.87
CA ARG A 60 5.78 -13.59 -2.50
C ARG A 60 6.47 -13.72 -3.85
N LEU A 61 6.40 -12.71 -4.71
CA LEU A 61 6.98 -12.77 -6.06
C LEU A 61 8.44 -12.32 -6.07
N LEU A 62 8.77 -11.22 -5.38
CA LEU A 62 10.13 -10.69 -5.31
C LEU A 62 10.92 -11.21 -4.11
N LEU A 63 10.28 -11.92 -3.20
CA LEU A 63 10.88 -12.48 -1.99
C LEU A 63 11.60 -11.42 -1.15
N ARG A 64 11.00 -10.22 -1.08
CA ARG A 64 11.50 -9.08 -0.32
C ARG A 64 10.72 -8.96 0.99
N PRO A 65 11.34 -9.17 2.16
CA PRO A 65 10.65 -8.95 3.44
C PRO A 65 10.16 -7.51 3.53
N CYS A 66 8.89 -7.33 3.92
CA CYS A 66 8.30 -6.01 4.01
C CYS A 66 7.27 -5.93 5.15
N ARG A 67 7.10 -4.71 5.66
CA ARG A 67 5.99 -4.32 6.51
C ARG A 67 5.22 -3.22 5.82
N ILE A 68 3.92 -3.39 5.72
CA ILE A 68 3.06 -2.43 5.04
C ILE A 68 2.03 -1.92 6.02
N THR A 69 1.94 -0.59 6.13
CA THR A 69 0.90 0.09 6.89
C THR A 69 -0.04 0.78 5.92
N GLY A 70 -1.30 0.38 5.92
CA GLY A 70 -2.37 1.05 5.19
C GLY A 70 -3.07 2.07 6.07
N LEU A 71 -3.24 3.28 5.57
CA LEU A 71 -3.91 4.37 6.27
C LEU A 71 -5.16 4.81 5.51
N ASP A 72 -6.26 4.94 6.23
CA ASP A 72 -7.49 5.55 5.70
C ASP A 72 -8.24 6.25 6.82
N ARG A 73 -8.97 7.31 6.48
CA ARG A 73 -9.76 8.06 7.46
C ARG A 73 -11.00 7.30 7.94
N ARG A 74 -11.48 6.34 7.15
CA ARG A 74 -12.72 5.61 7.42
C ARG A 74 -12.44 4.42 8.33
N THR A 75 -12.87 4.52 9.56
CA THR A 75 -12.64 3.49 10.60
C THR A 75 -13.26 2.13 10.25
N ASP A 76 -14.42 2.12 9.61
CA ASP A 76 -15.12 0.90 9.18
C ASP A 76 -14.33 0.13 8.11
N VAL A 77 -13.77 0.87 7.14
CA VAL A 77 -12.95 0.29 6.08
C VAL A 77 -11.66 -0.30 6.66
N VAL A 78 -11.00 0.44 7.55
CA VAL A 78 -9.79 -0.01 8.23
C VAL A 78 -10.06 -1.30 9.04
N ALA A 79 -11.15 -1.33 9.78
CA ALA A 79 -11.53 -2.52 10.57
C ALA A 79 -11.74 -3.75 9.67
N THR A 80 -12.40 -3.58 8.53
CA THR A 80 -12.61 -4.64 7.55
C THR A 80 -11.28 -5.16 6.98
N CYS A 81 -10.39 -4.27 6.60
CA CYS A 81 -9.08 -4.63 6.05
C CYS A 81 -8.23 -5.35 7.10
N GLN A 82 -8.23 -4.87 8.35
CA GLN A 82 -7.50 -5.51 9.43
C GLN A 82 -8.02 -6.92 9.72
N LYS A 83 -9.34 -7.10 9.67
CA LYS A 83 -9.95 -8.41 9.83
C LYS A 83 -9.50 -9.38 8.73
N ILE A 84 -9.53 -8.96 7.46
CA ILE A 84 -9.09 -9.78 6.34
C ILE A 84 -7.62 -10.15 6.50
N SER A 85 -6.77 -9.18 6.84
CA SER A 85 -5.35 -9.42 7.06
C SER A 85 -5.11 -10.45 8.16
N SER A 86 -5.85 -10.37 9.26
CA SER A 86 -5.76 -11.30 10.38
C SER A 86 -6.24 -12.70 9.99
N GLU A 87 -7.35 -12.81 9.26
CA GLU A 87 -7.88 -14.09 8.78
C GLU A 87 -6.92 -14.79 7.81
N LEU A 88 -6.21 -14.03 6.99
CA LEU A 88 -5.19 -14.53 6.06
C LEU A 88 -3.82 -14.71 6.72
N GLN A 89 -3.70 -14.42 8.01
CA GLN A 89 -2.45 -14.50 8.77
C GLN A 89 -1.31 -13.67 8.17
N LEU A 90 -1.64 -12.52 7.60
CA LEU A 90 -0.68 -11.58 7.02
C LEU A 90 -0.22 -10.59 8.10
N THR A 91 0.64 -11.04 9.01
CA THR A 91 1.08 -10.26 10.16
C THR A 91 1.89 -9.02 9.78
N GLU A 92 2.46 -9.00 8.58
CA GLU A 92 3.23 -7.88 8.04
C GLU A 92 2.35 -6.74 7.50
N LEU A 93 1.04 -6.97 7.39
CA LEU A 93 0.07 -5.95 6.98
C LEU A 93 -0.67 -5.42 8.21
N GLN A 94 -0.59 -4.12 8.41
CA GLN A 94 -1.32 -3.41 9.45
C GLN A 94 -2.12 -2.27 8.85
N PHE A 95 -3.30 -2.01 9.43
CA PHE A 95 -4.17 -0.94 8.97
C PHE A 95 -4.49 -0.02 10.13
N GLN A 96 -4.41 1.28 9.89
CA GLN A 96 -4.70 2.30 10.90
C GLN A 96 -5.68 3.32 10.35
N ALA A 97 -6.63 3.74 11.19
CA ALA A 97 -7.49 4.87 10.89
C ALA A 97 -6.76 6.17 11.21
N GLY A 98 -6.81 7.13 10.31
CA GLY A 98 -6.19 8.43 10.53
C GLY A 98 -5.87 9.15 9.25
N GLU A 99 -5.40 10.38 9.43
CA GLU A 99 -4.94 11.24 8.34
C GLU A 99 -3.41 11.16 8.22
N ILE A 100 -2.93 11.49 7.02
CA ILE A 100 -1.50 11.50 6.71
C ILE A 100 -0.73 12.41 7.67
N SER A 101 -1.26 13.58 7.93
CA SER A 101 -0.61 14.58 8.80
C SER A 101 -0.47 14.16 10.27
N GLY A 102 -1.32 13.23 10.71
CA GLY A 102 -1.30 12.72 12.09
C GLY A 102 -0.54 11.41 12.26
N PHE A 103 -0.02 10.86 11.18
CA PHE A 103 0.68 9.57 11.23
C PHE A 103 2.19 9.77 11.45
N THR A 104 2.73 9.01 12.39
CA THR A 104 4.18 8.96 12.66
C THR A 104 4.63 7.50 12.48
N PRO A 105 5.44 7.20 11.46
CA PRO A 105 5.96 5.84 11.28
C PRO A 105 7.00 5.50 12.36
N GLU A 106 7.04 4.24 12.75
CA GLU A 106 8.06 3.76 13.70
C GLU A 106 9.48 3.84 13.12
N SER A 107 9.59 3.66 11.82
CA SER A 107 10.85 3.78 11.07
C SER A 107 10.60 4.57 9.79
N PRO A 108 11.61 5.26 9.25
CA PRO A 108 11.43 5.96 7.96
C PRO A 108 10.96 5.00 6.87
N PRO A 109 9.87 5.32 6.16
CA PRO A 109 9.40 4.48 5.06
C PRO A 109 10.40 4.42 3.92
N ASP A 110 10.54 3.25 3.32
CA ASP A 110 11.33 3.07 2.11
C ASP A 110 10.50 3.40 0.88
N LEU A 111 9.22 3.04 0.91
CA LEU A 111 8.27 3.24 -0.17
C LEU A 111 6.98 3.84 0.39
N VAL A 112 6.54 4.92 -0.21
CA VAL A 112 5.23 5.53 0.06
C VAL A 112 4.41 5.44 -1.20
N VAL A 113 3.22 4.87 -1.10
CA VAL A 113 2.30 4.74 -2.23
C VAL A 113 0.96 5.41 -1.92
N SER A 114 0.33 5.98 -2.94
CA SER A 114 -0.99 6.57 -2.83
C SER A 114 -1.67 6.56 -4.19
N LEU A 115 -2.68 5.71 -4.36
CA LEU A 115 -3.40 5.59 -5.63
C LEU A 115 -4.72 6.35 -5.61
N HIS A 116 -5.39 6.43 -4.47
CA HIS A 116 -6.75 6.95 -4.36
C HIS A 116 -6.87 8.18 -3.45
N ALA A 117 -5.76 8.84 -3.14
CA ALA A 117 -5.80 10.09 -2.37
C ALA A 117 -6.43 11.21 -3.20
N CYS A 118 -7.25 12.05 -2.56
CA CYS A 118 -7.75 13.28 -3.17
C CYS A 118 -6.61 14.29 -3.36
N ASP A 119 -6.81 15.33 -4.19
CA ASP A 119 -5.78 16.29 -4.59
C ASP A 119 -4.93 16.82 -3.41
N THR A 120 -5.57 17.32 -2.36
CA THR A 120 -4.86 17.82 -1.17
C THR A 120 -4.13 16.72 -0.41
N ALA A 121 -4.70 15.51 -0.36
CA ALA A 121 -4.07 14.38 0.32
C ALA A 121 -2.83 13.88 -0.43
N THR A 122 -2.78 14.05 -1.75
CA THR A 122 -1.58 13.72 -2.53
C THR A 122 -0.43 14.67 -2.20
N ASP A 123 -0.71 15.97 -2.11
CA ASP A 123 0.29 16.97 -1.71
C ASP A 123 0.78 16.72 -0.29
N ASP A 124 -0.12 16.40 0.64
CA ASP A 124 0.22 16.05 2.02
C ASP A 124 1.08 14.79 2.06
N ALA A 125 0.76 13.78 1.25
CA ALA A 125 1.55 12.55 1.18
C ALA A 125 2.98 12.82 0.69
N LEU A 126 3.14 13.65 -0.34
CA LEU A 126 4.45 14.06 -0.84
C LEU A 126 5.24 14.83 0.22
N ALA A 127 4.61 15.78 0.89
CA ALA A 127 5.26 16.57 1.93
C ALA A 127 5.73 15.68 3.10
N GLN A 128 4.89 14.76 3.54
CA GLN A 128 5.24 13.84 4.61
C GLN A 128 6.33 12.86 4.18
N ALA A 129 6.27 12.34 2.95
CA ALA A 129 7.29 11.44 2.44
C ALA A 129 8.67 12.11 2.39
N VAL A 130 8.72 13.38 2.00
CA VAL A 130 9.97 14.16 2.03
C VAL A 130 10.45 14.34 3.47
N GLN A 131 9.54 14.66 4.39
CA GLN A 131 9.86 14.83 5.81
C GLN A 131 10.40 13.53 6.43
N TRP A 132 9.85 12.39 6.04
CA TRP A 132 10.31 11.07 6.50
C TRP A 132 11.55 10.57 5.76
N GLN A 133 12.02 11.30 4.75
CA GLN A 133 13.13 10.87 3.90
C GLN A 133 12.88 9.52 3.21
N ALA A 134 11.65 9.29 2.77
CA ALA A 134 11.30 8.08 2.04
C ALA A 134 12.16 7.97 0.77
N SER A 135 12.61 6.75 0.47
CA SER A 135 13.46 6.51 -0.71
C SER A 135 12.70 6.66 -2.02
N VAL A 136 11.42 6.24 -2.03
CA VAL A 136 10.58 6.27 -3.23
C VAL A 136 9.15 6.67 -2.85
N VAL A 137 8.52 7.46 -3.68
CA VAL A 137 7.10 7.85 -3.60
C VAL A 137 6.43 7.57 -4.93
N LEU A 138 5.29 6.86 -4.91
CA LEU A 138 4.50 6.52 -6.09
C LEU A 138 3.03 6.87 -5.92
#